data_4ce03493e477d93fa854d36b5f4500df
#
_entry.id   4ce03493e477d93fa854d36b5f4500df
#
_cell.length_a   1.000
_cell.length_b   1.000
_cell.length_c   1.000
_cell.angle_alpha   90.00
_cell.angle_beta   90.00
_cell.angle_gamma   90.00
#
_symmetry.space_group_name_H-M   'P 1'
#
loop_
_entity.id
_entity.type
_entity.pdbx_description
1 polymer ?
#
loop_
_entity_poly.entity_id
_entity_poly.type
_entity_poly.pdbx_seq_one_letter_code
_entity_poly.pdbx_strand_id
1 'polypeptide(L)'
;MSGSQQISLLRRSIFWLCILIAVAGVTYHYQENIFKEGFDSLTATNTPKDIPICNVKTNKKLVSLSFDADFGNEDIEKILSVLKKYDVKTTFFITGNWVEKYPEAVKKMQAAGHDLGNHSYHHKHMPELDAAGISDEINTVTEKVKELTGVTMN
;
A
#
# COMPACT_ATOMS: atom_id res chain seq x y z
N MET A 1 -14.22 -63.33 3.88
CA MET A 1 -13.44 -62.79 2.75
C MET A 1 -12.27 -63.73 2.49
N SER A 2 -12.06 -64.10 1.25
CA SER A 2 -10.92 -64.97 0.93
C SER A 2 -9.61 -64.14 0.96
N GLY A 3 -8.48 -64.78 1.26
CA GLY A 3 -7.18 -64.12 1.32
C GLY A 3 -6.82 -63.33 0.04
N SER A 4 -7.31 -63.78 -1.11
CA SER A 4 -7.13 -63.10 -2.40
C SER A 4 -7.88 -61.74 -2.49
N GLN A 5 -9.05 -61.62 -1.85
CA GLN A 5 -9.79 -60.38 -1.80
C GLN A 5 -9.12 -59.33 -0.87
N GLN A 6 -8.56 -59.76 0.25
CA GLN A 6 -7.82 -58.89 1.15
C GLN A 6 -6.55 -58.32 0.49
N ILE A 7 -5.80 -59.15 -0.24
CA ILE A 7 -4.60 -58.75 -0.97
C ILE A 7 -4.95 -57.73 -2.07
N SER A 8 -6.06 -57.89 -2.79
CA SER A 8 -6.48 -56.99 -3.84
C SER A 8 -6.90 -55.61 -3.27
N LEU A 9 -7.58 -55.59 -2.14
CA LEU A 9 -7.97 -54.34 -1.43
C LEU A 9 -6.72 -53.62 -0.92
N LEU A 10 -5.77 -54.36 -0.34
CA LEU A 10 -4.53 -53.76 0.15
C LEU A 10 -3.72 -53.11 -0.98
N ARG A 11 -3.59 -53.80 -2.12
CA ARG A 11 -2.91 -53.26 -3.31
C ARG A 11 -3.59 -51.99 -3.84
N ARG A 12 -4.91 -51.97 -3.86
CA ARG A 12 -5.70 -50.77 -4.27
C ARG A 12 -5.46 -49.61 -3.31
N SER A 13 -5.49 -49.86 -2.00
CA SER A 13 -5.23 -48.83 -0.99
C SER A 13 -3.82 -48.25 -1.08
N ILE A 14 -2.80 -49.10 -1.26
CA ILE A 14 -1.42 -48.67 -1.48
C ILE A 14 -1.30 -47.83 -2.75
N PHE A 15 -1.93 -48.25 -3.85
CA PHE A 15 -1.91 -47.53 -5.12
C PHE A 15 -2.50 -46.09 -4.95
N TRP A 16 -3.66 -45.96 -4.31
CA TRP A 16 -4.28 -44.66 -4.06
C TRP A 16 -3.47 -43.79 -3.09
N LEU A 17 -2.83 -44.38 -2.09
CA LEU A 17 -1.93 -43.68 -1.18
C LEU A 17 -0.71 -43.11 -1.92
N CYS A 18 -0.11 -43.90 -2.82
CA CYS A 18 1.00 -43.43 -3.66
C CYS A 18 0.57 -42.27 -4.56
N ILE A 19 -0.63 -42.30 -5.14
CA ILE A 19 -1.18 -41.20 -5.95
C ILE A 19 -1.36 -39.94 -5.09
N LEU A 20 -1.93 -40.07 -3.90
CA LEU A 20 -2.12 -38.92 -3.00
C LEU A 20 -0.79 -38.29 -2.62
N ILE A 21 0.23 -39.08 -2.31
CA ILE A 21 1.57 -38.57 -1.98
C ILE A 21 2.19 -37.87 -3.19
N ALA A 22 2.05 -38.45 -4.39
CA ALA A 22 2.56 -37.83 -5.62
C ALA A 22 1.86 -36.51 -5.92
N VAL A 23 0.53 -36.43 -5.80
CA VAL A 23 -0.25 -35.20 -5.99
C VAL A 23 0.14 -34.16 -4.94
N ALA A 24 0.27 -34.56 -3.67
CA ALA A 24 0.69 -33.64 -2.61
C ALA A 24 2.11 -33.10 -2.86
N GLY A 25 3.04 -33.96 -3.34
CA GLY A 25 4.40 -33.54 -3.70
C GLY A 25 4.41 -32.55 -4.87
N VAL A 26 3.61 -32.80 -5.91
CA VAL A 26 3.48 -31.91 -7.07
C VAL A 26 2.87 -30.58 -6.67
N THR A 27 1.80 -30.57 -5.85
CA THR A 27 1.16 -29.34 -5.39
C THR A 27 2.09 -28.53 -4.48
N TYR A 28 2.84 -29.19 -3.59
CA TYR A 28 3.83 -28.52 -2.74
C TYR A 28 4.93 -27.87 -3.59
N HIS A 29 5.51 -28.63 -4.54
CA HIS A 29 6.55 -28.10 -5.43
C HIS A 29 6.04 -26.96 -6.32
N TYR A 30 4.79 -27.04 -6.78
CA TYR A 30 4.17 -25.98 -7.58
C TYR A 30 3.94 -24.71 -6.76
N GLN A 31 3.51 -24.84 -5.49
CA GLN A 31 3.36 -23.70 -4.59
C GLN A 31 4.69 -23.04 -4.22
N GLU A 32 5.74 -23.84 -3.96
CA GLU A 32 7.09 -23.30 -3.73
C GLU A 32 7.62 -22.51 -4.94
N ASN A 33 7.41 -23.03 -6.15
CA ASN A 33 7.87 -22.35 -7.37
C ASN A 33 7.08 -21.05 -7.62
N ILE A 34 5.76 -21.05 -7.46
CA ILE A 34 4.96 -19.83 -7.60
C ILE A 34 5.36 -18.79 -6.55
N PHE A 35 5.57 -19.21 -5.29
CA PHE A 35 5.98 -18.31 -4.23
C PHE A 35 7.37 -17.75 -4.49
N LYS A 36 8.30 -18.57 -4.99
CA LYS A 36 9.66 -18.18 -5.31
C LYS A 36 9.72 -17.25 -6.54
N GLU A 37 9.00 -17.58 -7.60
CA GLU A 37 8.90 -16.71 -8.78
C GLU A 37 8.21 -15.37 -8.46
N GLY A 38 7.17 -15.38 -7.62
CA GLY A 38 6.53 -14.16 -7.13
C GLY A 38 7.46 -13.32 -6.27
N PHE A 39 8.24 -13.95 -5.39
CA PHE A 39 9.22 -13.28 -4.55
C PHE A 39 10.43 -12.79 -5.35
N ASP A 40 10.96 -13.61 -6.27
CA ASP A 40 12.09 -13.25 -7.14
C ASP A 40 11.68 -12.16 -8.15
N SER A 41 10.43 -12.14 -8.61
CA SER A 41 9.88 -11.03 -9.42
C SER A 41 9.80 -9.70 -8.65
N LEU A 42 9.59 -9.76 -7.34
CA LEU A 42 9.65 -8.59 -6.46
C LEU A 42 11.09 -8.15 -6.15
N THR A 43 12.07 -9.07 -6.27
CA THR A 43 13.48 -8.81 -5.93
C THR A 43 14.40 -8.67 -7.15
N ALA A 44 13.96 -9.10 -8.34
CA ALA A 44 14.79 -9.19 -9.56
C ALA A 44 14.81 -7.90 -10.37
N THR A 45 15.27 -6.80 -9.78
CA THR A 45 15.92 -5.75 -10.56
C THR A 45 17.23 -5.40 -9.87
N ASN A 46 18.34 -5.88 -10.42
CA ASN A 46 19.73 -5.53 -10.03
C ASN A 46 20.13 -4.09 -10.40
N THR A 47 19.19 -3.19 -10.60
CA THR A 47 19.40 -1.75 -10.53
C THR A 47 19.00 -1.31 -9.12
N PRO A 48 19.80 -0.49 -8.42
CA PRO A 48 19.33 0.15 -7.21
C PRO A 48 18.06 0.92 -7.56
N LYS A 49 16.90 0.33 -7.34
CA LYS A 49 15.66 1.07 -7.40
C LYS A 49 15.69 2.01 -6.21
N ASP A 50 15.55 3.29 -6.45
CA ASP A 50 15.21 4.24 -5.41
C ASP A 50 13.83 3.84 -4.88
N ILE A 51 13.83 2.96 -3.89
CA ILE A 51 12.60 2.54 -3.22
C ILE A 51 12.19 3.60 -2.19
N PRO A 52 10.92 3.89 -2.04
CA PRO A 52 10.46 4.81 -1.03
C PRO A 52 10.84 4.34 0.38
N ILE A 53 11.07 5.29 1.27
CA ILE A 53 11.37 5.00 2.68
C ILE A 53 10.09 4.51 3.36
N CYS A 54 10.01 3.19 3.62
CA CYS A 54 8.84 2.57 4.25
C CYS A 54 8.99 2.43 5.77
N ASN A 55 10.21 2.53 6.29
CA ASN A 55 10.49 2.42 7.72
C ASN A 55 11.79 3.13 8.10
N VAL A 56 11.92 3.48 9.37
CA VAL A 56 13.12 4.07 9.94
C VAL A 56 13.67 3.15 11.01
N LYS A 57 14.97 2.80 10.91
CA LYS A 57 15.66 2.00 11.94
C LYS A 57 15.82 2.85 13.20
N THR A 58 15.12 2.49 14.27
CA THR A 58 15.19 3.19 15.55
C THR A 58 15.01 2.21 16.70
N ASN A 59 15.62 2.52 17.85
CA ASN A 59 15.40 1.79 19.11
C ASN A 59 14.26 2.39 19.94
N LYS A 60 13.66 3.48 19.48
CA LYS A 60 12.52 4.12 20.14
C LYS A 60 11.22 3.46 19.71
N LYS A 61 10.28 3.31 20.62
CA LYS A 61 8.91 2.84 20.32
C LYS A 61 8.11 4.02 19.75
N LEU A 62 8.25 4.26 18.46
CA LEU A 62 7.59 5.35 17.72
C LEU A 62 6.80 4.77 16.57
N VAL A 63 5.71 5.44 16.24
CA VAL A 63 4.92 5.24 15.02
C VAL A 63 4.78 6.57 14.30
N SER A 64 4.66 6.54 12.98
CA SER A 64 4.24 7.68 12.18
C SER A 64 2.80 7.47 11.77
N LEU A 65 2.01 8.54 11.81
CA LEU A 65 0.61 8.53 11.41
C LEU A 65 0.44 9.48 10.23
N SER A 66 -0.25 9.01 9.19
CA SER A 66 -0.65 9.83 8.05
C SER A 66 -2.08 9.56 7.65
N PHE A 67 -2.69 10.48 6.91
CA PHE A 67 -4.02 10.35 6.34
C PHE A 67 -3.97 10.72 4.87
N ASP A 68 -4.65 9.93 4.04
CA ASP A 68 -4.86 10.26 2.63
C ASP A 68 -6.26 10.89 2.49
N ALA A 69 -6.33 12.03 1.83
CA ALA A 69 -7.58 12.78 1.62
C ALA A 69 -7.85 12.92 0.12
N ASP A 70 -8.78 12.09 -0.37
CA ASP A 70 -9.23 12.06 -1.77
C ASP A 70 -10.77 12.10 -1.87
N PHE A 71 -11.48 11.56 -0.86
CA PHE A 71 -12.93 11.50 -0.81
C PHE A 71 -13.47 12.25 0.40
N GLY A 72 -14.60 12.98 0.24
CA GLY A 72 -15.31 13.60 1.35
C GLY A 72 -14.47 14.48 2.27
N ASN A 73 -15.11 15.20 3.19
CA ASN A 73 -14.42 15.94 4.25
C ASN A 73 -15.20 15.91 5.58
N GLU A 74 -16.17 15.04 5.69
CA GLU A 74 -17.13 15.02 6.81
C GLU A 74 -16.47 14.67 8.14
N ASP A 75 -15.35 13.94 8.09
CA ASP A 75 -14.62 13.50 9.28
C ASP A 75 -13.43 14.40 9.65
N ILE A 76 -13.05 15.35 8.80
CA ILE A 76 -11.83 16.17 9.02
C ILE A 76 -11.89 16.91 10.35
N GLU A 77 -13.01 17.53 10.68
CA GLU A 77 -13.16 18.26 11.96
C GLU A 77 -13.00 17.33 13.16
N LYS A 78 -13.55 16.12 13.08
CA LYS A 78 -13.41 15.11 14.13
C LYS A 78 -11.97 14.64 14.27
N ILE A 79 -11.31 14.34 13.14
CA ILE A 79 -9.91 13.94 13.10
C ILE A 79 -9.02 15.03 13.72
N LEU A 80 -9.15 16.28 13.28
CA LEU A 80 -8.39 17.41 13.82
C LEU A 80 -8.64 17.61 15.32
N SER A 81 -9.88 17.45 15.77
CA SER A 81 -10.23 17.51 17.20
C SER A 81 -9.54 16.44 18.02
N VAL A 82 -9.50 15.18 17.52
CA VAL A 82 -8.82 14.07 18.19
C VAL A 82 -7.31 14.30 18.20
N LEU A 83 -6.71 14.68 17.08
CA LEU A 83 -5.28 14.97 16.99
C LEU A 83 -4.87 16.08 17.97
N LYS A 84 -5.68 17.17 18.04
CA LYS A 84 -5.48 18.25 19.00
C LYS A 84 -5.58 17.77 20.45
N LYS A 85 -6.59 16.94 20.77
CA LYS A 85 -6.81 16.38 22.13
C LYS A 85 -5.60 15.60 22.64
N TYR A 86 -4.93 14.87 21.75
CA TYR A 86 -3.78 14.02 22.11
C TYR A 86 -2.43 14.69 21.75
N ASP A 87 -2.44 15.94 21.33
CA ASP A 87 -1.24 16.70 20.88
C ASP A 87 -0.41 15.95 19.84
N VAL A 88 -1.08 15.34 18.88
CA VAL A 88 -0.45 14.57 17.79
C VAL A 88 -0.42 15.41 16.54
N LYS A 89 0.76 15.47 15.90
CA LYS A 89 0.93 16.02 14.54
C LYS A 89 1.05 14.86 13.55
N THR A 90 0.54 15.08 12.34
CA THR A 90 0.49 14.09 11.26
C THR A 90 0.69 14.78 9.92
N THR A 91 0.93 13.98 8.89
CA THR A 91 0.90 14.41 7.49
C THR A 91 -0.43 14.04 6.87
N PHE A 92 -1.06 14.99 6.20
CA PHE A 92 -2.21 14.74 5.33
C PHE A 92 -1.73 14.75 3.88
N PHE A 93 -1.76 13.60 3.22
CA PHE A 93 -1.54 13.48 1.77
C PHE A 93 -2.85 13.81 1.06
N ILE A 94 -2.87 14.92 0.32
CA ILE A 94 -4.09 15.46 -0.27
C ILE A 94 -4.00 15.52 -1.79
N THR A 95 -5.09 15.13 -2.48
CA THR A 95 -5.18 15.23 -3.94
C THR A 95 -5.54 16.65 -4.38
N GLY A 96 -5.17 17.01 -5.62
CA GLY A 96 -5.52 18.31 -6.19
C GLY A 96 -7.03 18.53 -6.31
N ASN A 97 -7.76 17.49 -6.72
CA ASN A 97 -9.22 17.51 -6.78
C ASN A 97 -9.85 17.80 -5.42
N TRP A 98 -9.28 17.20 -4.36
CA TRP A 98 -9.76 17.41 -3.00
C TRP A 98 -9.46 18.82 -2.49
N VAL A 99 -8.27 19.37 -2.81
CA VAL A 99 -7.88 20.75 -2.49
C VAL A 99 -8.85 21.76 -3.11
N GLU A 100 -9.21 21.58 -4.38
CA GLU A 100 -10.18 22.44 -5.05
C GLU A 100 -11.56 22.40 -4.40
N LYS A 101 -12.00 21.22 -4.03
CA LYS A 101 -13.33 21.01 -3.46
C LYS A 101 -13.44 21.47 -2.01
N TYR A 102 -12.34 21.36 -1.24
CA TYR A 102 -12.36 21.60 0.21
C TYR A 102 -11.22 22.52 0.69
N PRO A 103 -11.03 23.73 0.09
CA PRO A 103 -9.91 24.60 0.41
C PRO A 103 -9.87 25.04 1.88
N GLU A 104 -11.01 25.18 2.53
CA GLU A 104 -11.05 25.55 3.94
C GLU A 104 -10.59 24.42 4.86
N ALA A 105 -10.79 23.18 4.49
CA ALA A 105 -10.26 22.04 5.24
C ALA A 105 -8.72 21.99 5.16
N VAL A 106 -8.14 22.27 3.99
CA VAL A 106 -6.69 22.38 3.81
C VAL A 106 -6.09 23.47 4.71
N LYS A 107 -6.69 24.65 4.72
CA LYS A 107 -6.26 25.77 5.61
C LYS A 107 -6.34 25.39 7.09
N LYS A 108 -7.38 24.65 7.50
CA LYS A 108 -7.53 24.20 8.89
C LYS A 108 -6.47 23.19 9.28
N MET A 109 -6.14 22.23 8.40
CA MET A 109 -5.06 21.26 8.62
C MET A 109 -3.72 21.98 8.82
N GLN A 110 -3.41 22.91 7.94
CA GLN A 110 -2.18 23.73 8.00
C GLN A 110 -2.15 24.61 9.26
N ALA A 111 -3.24 25.33 9.56
CA ALA A 111 -3.33 26.17 10.75
C ALA A 111 -3.25 25.39 12.05
N ALA A 112 -3.67 24.12 12.05
CA ALA A 112 -3.51 23.21 13.18
C ALA A 112 -2.06 22.66 13.30
N GLY A 113 -1.16 23.03 12.38
CA GLY A 113 0.26 22.65 12.41
C GLY A 113 0.51 21.20 11.96
N HIS A 114 -0.33 20.70 11.06
CA HIS A 114 -0.10 19.44 10.39
C HIS A 114 0.67 19.65 9.08
N ASP A 115 1.44 18.66 8.68
CA ASP A 115 2.12 18.66 7.38
C ASP A 115 1.13 18.35 6.26
N LEU A 116 1.35 18.98 5.10
CA LEU A 116 0.60 18.72 3.89
C LEU A 116 1.51 17.98 2.90
N GLY A 117 1.15 16.75 2.57
CA GLY A 117 1.84 15.88 1.63
C GLY A 117 1.13 15.82 0.28
N ASN A 118 1.90 15.60 -0.78
CA ASN A 118 1.39 15.51 -2.15
C ASN A 118 0.83 14.12 -2.43
N HIS A 119 -0.44 14.04 -2.88
CA HIS A 119 -1.09 12.79 -3.27
C HIS A 119 -1.51 12.78 -4.74
N SER A 120 -0.74 13.47 -5.60
CA SER A 120 -1.04 13.78 -6.99
C SER A 120 -2.31 14.62 -7.19
N TYR A 121 -2.58 15.02 -8.42
CA TYR A 121 -3.74 15.88 -8.69
C TYR A 121 -5.03 15.07 -8.83
N HIS A 122 -5.03 14.05 -9.71
CA HIS A 122 -6.21 13.24 -10.04
C HIS A 122 -6.15 11.82 -9.51
N HIS A 123 -5.13 11.46 -8.72
CA HIS A 123 -4.89 10.10 -8.25
C HIS A 123 -4.77 9.08 -9.37
N LYS A 124 -4.13 9.46 -10.48
CA LYS A 124 -3.91 8.58 -11.63
C LYS A 124 -2.87 7.50 -11.33
N HIS A 125 -2.95 6.41 -12.06
CA HIS A 125 -1.94 5.35 -12.01
C HIS A 125 -0.66 5.82 -12.68
N MET A 126 0.32 6.28 -11.89
CA MET A 126 1.56 6.92 -12.37
C MET A 126 2.33 6.11 -13.44
N PRO A 127 2.42 4.76 -13.37
CA PRO A 127 3.09 3.97 -14.42
C PRO A 127 2.45 4.06 -15.82
N GLU A 128 1.21 4.54 -15.93
CA GLU A 128 0.50 4.73 -17.21
C GLU A 128 0.74 6.10 -17.80
N LEU A 129 1.42 7.00 -17.09
CA LEU A 129 1.72 8.36 -17.51
C LEU A 129 3.14 8.44 -18.08
N ASP A 130 3.34 9.38 -18.99
CA ASP A 130 4.68 9.81 -19.38
C ASP A 130 5.29 10.77 -18.32
N ALA A 131 6.56 11.10 -18.50
CA ALA A 131 7.27 11.97 -17.55
C ALA A 131 6.63 13.36 -17.40
N ALA A 132 6.05 13.89 -18.48
CA ALA A 132 5.36 15.18 -18.45
C ALA A 132 4.06 15.08 -17.64
N GLY A 133 3.26 14.04 -17.86
CA GLY A 133 2.03 13.77 -17.12
C GLY A 133 2.28 13.52 -15.62
N ILE A 134 3.36 12.80 -15.27
CA ILE A 134 3.76 12.62 -13.85
C ILE A 134 4.14 13.97 -13.23
N SER A 135 4.94 14.77 -13.94
CA SER A 135 5.35 16.10 -13.48
C SER A 135 4.15 17.02 -13.25
N ASP A 136 3.19 17.00 -14.15
CA ASP A 136 1.95 17.79 -14.07
C ASP A 136 1.11 17.38 -12.86
N GLU A 137 0.87 16.08 -12.66
CA GLU A 137 0.14 15.55 -11.50
C GLU A 137 0.76 15.97 -10.16
N ILE A 138 2.07 16.08 -10.07
CA ILE A 138 2.79 16.43 -8.83
C ILE A 138 2.85 17.96 -8.66
N ASN A 139 3.27 18.68 -9.69
CA ASN A 139 3.54 20.11 -9.56
C ASN A 139 2.27 20.94 -9.41
N THR A 140 1.20 20.59 -10.13
CA THR A 140 -0.05 21.37 -10.10
C THR A 140 -0.67 21.40 -8.69
N VAL A 141 -0.70 20.27 -7.98
CA VAL A 141 -1.23 20.25 -6.61
C VAL A 141 -0.31 21.00 -5.65
N THR A 142 1.00 20.89 -5.82
CA THR A 142 1.98 21.62 -5.00
C THR A 142 1.79 23.12 -5.12
N GLU A 143 1.66 23.63 -6.35
CA GLU A 143 1.41 25.05 -6.61
C GLU A 143 0.09 25.53 -6.03
N LYS A 144 -1.01 24.77 -6.22
CA LYS A 144 -2.32 25.11 -5.64
C LYS A 144 -2.28 25.22 -4.11
N VAL A 145 -1.66 24.25 -3.45
CA VAL A 145 -1.55 24.29 -1.98
C VAL A 145 -0.70 25.45 -1.53
N LYS A 146 0.38 25.76 -2.24
CA LYS A 146 1.22 26.93 -1.96
C LYS A 146 0.45 28.25 -2.13
N GLU A 147 -0.32 28.40 -3.20
CA GLU A 147 -1.18 29.56 -3.41
C GLU A 147 -2.23 29.71 -2.29
N LEU A 148 -2.83 28.59 -1.87
CA LEU A 148 -3.89 28.57 -0.88
C LEU A 148 -3.40 28.84 0.55
N THR A 149 -2.22 28.32 0.91
CA THR A 149 -1.73 28.29 2.30
C THR A 149 -0.42 29.05 2.53
N GLY A 150 0.29 29.37 1.46
CA GLY A 150 1.66 29.92 1.52
C GLY A 150 2.74 28.87 1.82
N VAL A 151 2.37 27.59 2.02
CA VAL A 151 3.28 26.49 2.39
C VAL A 151 3.56 25.61 1.18
N THR A 152 4.81 25.26 0.95
CA THR A 152 5.19 24.26 -0.06
C THR A 152 5.01 22.87 0.53
N MET A 153 4.35 21.97 -0.20
CA MET A 153 4.22 20.56 0.16
C MET A 153 5.59 19.85 0.11
N ASN A 154 5.80 18.93 1.01
CA ASN A 154 6.97 18.04 1.05
C ASN A 154 6.74 16.76 0.26
#